data_217cfd5058fe1b689f7d9d66bc63c435
#
_entry.id   217cfd5058fe1b689f7d9d66bc63c435
#
_cell.length_a   1.000
_cell.length_b   1.000
_cell.length_c   1.000
_cell.angle_alpha   90.00
_cell.angle_beta   90.00
_cell.angle_gamma   90.00
#
_symmetry.space_group_name_H-M   'P 1'
#
loop_
_entity.id
_entity.type
_entity.pdbx_description
1 polymer ?
#
loop_
_entity_poly.entity_id
_entity_poly.type
_entity_poly.pdbx_seq_one_letter_code
_entity_poly.pdbx_strand_id
1 'polypeptide(L)'
;KNPLIKRIPRELLGDWKKYLVVALFLILTIGFVSGMYVANESMLVAANEGVTKYKLEDGHFELDKKADETLLSAIETGTKADVRQYYLDKAKKELDEKLDEKAYPEAYDKAWDKIVEEIDDKYADAEEKYELNDPDFTEVPVKVYENFFRNEEEDYNNDGEAEGNIRVYAKNDNVDLACLLDGAFPEKADEIAIDRMHADNVGVKVGDEISVSGQRFKVVGLIAYVNYATLHEKSTDMMFDAIKFDVAMEI
;
A
#
# COMPACT_ATOMS: atom_id res chain seq x y z
N LYS A 1 21.84 -10.96 -69.25
CA LYS A 1 22.13 -10.69 -67.82
C LYS A 1 21.92 -9.21 -67.58
N ASN A 2 21.03 -8.84 -66.67
CA ASN A 2 20.67 -7.46 -66.38
C ASN A 2 21.88 -6.69 -65.82
N PRO A 3 22.39 -5.65 -66.50
CA PRO A 3 23.59 -4.91 -66.07
C PRO A 3 23.46 -4.20 -64.72
N LEU A 4 22.22 -3.98 -64.27
CA LEU A 4 21.93 -3.38 -62.95
C LEU A 4 22.36 -4.27 -61.78
N ILE A 5 22.30 -5.59 -61.93
CA ILE A 5 22.65 -6.55 -60.84
C ILE A 5 24.14 -6.46 -60.50
N LYS A 6 25.01 -6.09 -61.47
CA LYS A 6 26.44 -5.93 -61.23
C LYS A 6 26.80 -4.54 -60.67
N ARG A 7 25.94 -3.54 -60.90
CA ARG A 7 26.14 -2.16 -60.45
C ARG A 7 25.84 -1.98 -58.98
N ILE A 8 24.77 -2.61 -58.50
CA ILE A 8 24.31 -2.52 -57.10
C ILE A 8 25.41 -2.88 -56.09
N PRO A 9 26.08 -4.05 -56.15
CA PRO A 9 27.14 -4.37 -55.19
C PRO A 9 28.33 -3.42 -55.25
N ARG A 10 28.66 -2.87 -56.41
CA ARG A 10 29.78 -1.96 -56.58
C ARG A 10 29.50 -0.57 -56.01
N GLU A 11 28.28 -0.06 -56.15
CA GLU A 11 27.83 1.17 -55.51
C GLU A 11 27.72 1.00 -53.99
N LEU A 12 27.23 -0.13 -53.55
CA LEU A 12 27.13 -0.45 -52.12
C LEU A 12 28.50 -0.48 -51.43
N LEU A 13 29.48 -1.07 -52.09
CA LEU A 13 30.86 -1.12 -51.60
C LEU A 13 31.57 0.24 -51.70
N GLY A 14 31.25 1.08 -52.72
CA GLY A 14 31.82 2.42 -52.88
C GLY A 14 31.35 3.40 -51.79
N ASP A 15 30.07 3.31 -51.40
CA ASP A 15 29.43 4.20 -50.43
C ASP A 15 29.08 3.51 -49.08
N TRP A 16 29.81 2.42 -48.76
CA TRP A 16 29.47 1.55 -47.60
C TRP A 16 29.32 2.32 -46.28
N LYS A 17 30.08 3.43 -46.10
CA LYS A 17 29.97 4.26 -44.88
C LYS A 17 28.59 4.92 -44.72
N LYS A 18 27.99 5.35 -45.84
CA LYS A 18 26.65 5.96 -45.85
C LYS A 18 25.59 4.89 -45.45
N TYR A 19 25.70 3.71 -46.07
CA TYR A 19 24.78 2.62 -45.78
C TYR A 19 24.96 2.07 -44.34
N LEU A 20 26.21 2.06 -43.85
CA LEU A 20 26.49 1.71 -42.46
C LEU A 20 25.77 2.66 -41.46
N VAL A 21 25.87 3.98 -41.72
CA VAL A 21 25.21 4.99 -40.87
C VAL A 21 23.67 4.79 -40.88
N VAL A 22 23.10 4.59 -42.06
CA VAL A 22 21.66 4.33 -42.19
C VAL A 22 21.26 3.04 -41.49
N ALA A 23 22.04 1.98 -41.67
CA ALA A 23 21.78 0.69 -40.99
C ALA A 23 21.86 0.83 -39.46
N LEU A 24 22.89 1.51 -38.94
CA LEU A 24 23.01 1.78 -37.50
C LEU A 24 21.84 2.59 -36.97
N PHE A 25 21.43 3.64 -37.73
CA PHE A 25 20.30 4.46 -37.35
C PHE A 25 18.99 3.63 -37.27
N LEU A 26 18.75 2.78 -38.27
CA LEU A 26 17.59 1.88 -38.28
C LEU A 26 17.62 0.87 -37.12
N ILE A 27 18.78 0.27 -36.85
CA ILE A 27 18.94 -0.67 -35.72
C ILE A 27 18.65 0.03 -34.40
N LEU A 28 19.20 1.22 -34.19
CA LEU A 28 18.98 2.00 -32.99
C LEU A 28 17.52 2.40 -32.84
N THR A 29 16.88 2.88 -33.92
CA THR A 29 15.47 3.29 -33.89
C THR A 29 14.54 2.11 -33.60
N ILE A 30 14.73 1.00 -34.35
CA ILE A 30 13.92 -0.21 -34.15
C ILE A 30 14.16 -0.78 -32.74
N GLY A 31 15.45 -0.87 -32.34
CA GLY A 31 15.81 -1.35 -31.01
C GLY A 31 15.20 -0.52 -29.87
N PHE A 32 15.25 0.81 -30.00
CA PHE A 32 14.66 1.70 -29.00
C PHE A 32 13.15 1.56 -28.95
N VAL A 33 12.45 1.61 -30.08
CA VAL A 33 10.98 1.48 -30.12
C VAL A 33 10.54 0.11 -29.63
N SER A 34 11.19 -0.97 -30.10
CA SER A 34 10.87 -2.32 -29.63
C SER A 34 11.15 -2.49 -28.14
N GLY A 35 12.25 -1.93 -27.64
CA GLY A 35 12.58 -1.96 -26.22
C GLY A 35 11.52 -1.26 -25.35
N MET A 36 11.02 -0.11 -25.82
CA MET A 36 9.92 0.58 -25.12
C MET A 36 8.62 -0.24 -25.09
N TYR A 37 8.26 -0.88 -26.21
CA TYR A 37 7.05 -1.72 -26.25
C TYR A 37 7.17 -2.93 -25.32
N VAL A 38 8.30 -3.63 -25.36
CA VAL A 38 8.55 -4.79 -24.49
C VAL A 38 8.55 -4.39 -23.03
N ALA A 39 9.19 -3.27 -22.67
CA ALA A 39 9.20 -2.79 -21.30
C ALA A 39 7.79 -2.44 -20.80
N ASN A 40 7.02 -1.70 -21.61
CA ASN A 40 5.66 -1.32 -21.25
C ASN A 40 4.74 -2.53 -21.08
N GLU A 41 4.78 -3.49 -22.01
CA GLU A 41 3.98 -4.71 -21.91
C GLU A 41 4.39 -5.57 -20.72
N SER A 42 5.70 -5.71 -20.47
CA SER A 42 6.20 -6.44 -19.30
C SER A 42 5.75 -5.80 -17.98
N MET A 43 5.73 -4.48 -17.91
CA MET A 43 5.24 -3.76 -16.71
C MET A 43 3.73 -3.98 -16.51
N LEU A 44 2.92 -3.92 -17.57
CA LEU A 44 1.48 -4.16 -17.49
C LEU A 44 1.15 -5.61 -17.09
N VAL A 45 1.87 -6.57 -17.66
CA VAL A 45 1.71 -7.99 -17.28
C VAL A 45 2.09 -8.20 -15.83
N ALA A 46 3.23 -7.67 -15.38
CA ALA A 46 3.66 -7.79 -13.99
C ALA A 46 2.69 -7.13 -13.01
N ALA A 47 2.13 -5.97 -13.36
CA ALA A 47 1.12 -5.30 -12.54
C ALA A 47 -0.15 -6.14 -12.42
N ASN A 48 -0.69 -6.64 -13.55
CA ASN A 48 -1.90 -7.45 -13.55
C ASN A 48 -1.72 -8.82 -12.85
N GLU A 49 -0.57 -9.48 -13.09
CA GLU A 49 -0.24 -10.73 -12.39
C GLU A 49 -0.01 -10.49 -10.90
N GLY A 50 0.59 -9.34 -10.55
CA GLY A 50 0.83 -8.92 -9.18
C GLY A 50 -0.44 -8.85 -8.35
N VAL A 51 -1.50 -8.26 -8.88
CA VAL A 51 -2.81 -8.19 -8.22
C VAL A 51 -3.30 -9.57 -7.77
N THR A 52 -3.27 -10.54 -8.69
CA THR A 52 -3.76 -11.89 -8.39
C THR A 52 -2.77 -12.70 -7.54
N LYS A 53 -1.49 -12.64 -7.87
CA LYS A 53 -0.43 -13.43 -7.20
C LYS A 53 -0.22 -13.03 -5.76
N TYR A 54 -0.26 -11.73 -5.48
CA TYR A 54 -0.05 -11.19 -4.15
C TYR A 54 -1.36 -10.82 -3.45
N LYS A 55 -2.51 -11.23 -4.00
CA LYS A 55 -3.83 -11.05 -3.40
C LYS A 55 -4.07 -9.60 -2.97
N LEU A 56 -3.77 -8.67 -3.89
CA LEU A 56 -3.94 -7.25 -3.61
C LEU A 56 -5.38 -6.96 -3.18
N GLU A 57 -5.54 -6.18 -2.13
CA GLU A 57 -6.82 -5.71 -1.63
C GLU A 57 -7.56 -4.84 -2.67
N ASP A 58 -8.89 -4.88 -2.66
CA ASP A 58 -9.72 -3.95 -3.44
C ASP A 58 -9.87 -2.60 -2.71
N GLY A 59 -9.64 -2.59 -1.43
CA GLY A 59 -9.65 -1.42 -0.56
C GLY A 59 -9.46 -1.78 0.90
N HIS A 60 -9.09 -0.81 1.71
CA HIS A 60 -8.88 -1.00 3.14
C HIS A 60 -9.47 0.14 3.97
N PHE A 61 -9.65 -0.14 5.24
CA PHE A 61 -9.92 0.85 6.27
C PHE A 61 -9.12 0.49 7.52
N GLU A 62 -8.64 1.50 8.21
CA GLU A 62 -7.82 1.35 9.40
C GLU A 62 -8.66 1.55 10.67
N LEU A 63 -8.43 0.73 11.68
CA LEU A 63 -9.06 0.81 12.99
C LEU A 63 -7.98 0.89 14.06
N ASP A 64 -8.19 1.72 15.08
CA ASP A 64 -7.28 1.82 16.23
C ASP A 64 -7.22 0.56 17.08
N LYS A 65 -8.19 -0.33 16.93
CA LYS A 65 -8.32 -1.57 17.71
C LYS A 65 -8.81 -2.69 16.80
N LYS A 66 -8.44 -3.90 17.19
CA LYS A 66 -8.96 -5.11 16.55
C LYS A 66 -10.49 -5.08 16.49
N ALA A 67 -11.05 -5.31 15.29
CA ALA A 67 -12.47 -5.45 15.08
C ALA A 67 -13.02 -6.68 15.84
N ASP A 68 -14.23 -6.59 16.35
CA ASP A 68 -14.92 -7.74 16.89
C ASP A 68 -15.62 -8.56 15.79
N GLU A 69 -15.95 -9.80 16.08
CA GLU A 69 -16.60 -10.70 15.12
C GLU A 69 -17.96 -10.17 14.64
N THR A 70 -18.64 -9.37 15.45
CA THR A 70 -19.93 -8.77 15.10
C THR A 70 -19.75 -7.72 14.00
N LEU A 71 -18.74 -6.86 14.14
CA LEU A 71 -18.41 -5.85 13.13
C LEU A 71 -17.97 -6.51 11.82
N LEU A 72 -17.05 -7.47 11.88
CA LEU A 72 -16.59 -8.20 10.70
C LEU A 72 -17.74 -8.90 9.97
N SER A 73 -18.60 -9.59 10.70
CA SER A 73 -19.78 -10.26 10.14
C SER A 73 -20.77 -9.26 9.52
N ALA A 74 -20.98 -8.10 10.14
CA ALA A 74 -21.87 -7.07 9.62
C ALA A 74 -21.35 -6.50 8.31
N ILE A 75 -20.03 -6.29 8.18
CA ILE A 75 -19.40 -5.83 6.93
C ILE A 75 -19.54 -6.87 5.82
N GLU A 76 -19.23 -8.14 6.11
CA GLU A 76 -19.28 -9.23 5.13
C GLU A 76 -20.71 -9.56 4.66
N THR A 77 -21.69 -9.47 5.54
CA THR A 77 -23.09 -9.81 5.23
C THR A 77 -23.88 -8.65 4.63
N GLY A 78 -23.30 -7.45 4.56
CA GLY A 78 -23.98 -6.25 4.11
C GLY A 78 -25.15 -5.87 5.03
N THR A 79 -25.14 -6.34 6.29
CA THR A 79 -26.11 -5.89 7.28
C THR A 79 -25.89 -4.40 7.44
N LYS A 80 -26.89 -3.58 7.08
CA LYS A 80 -26.83 -2.14 7.30
C LYS A 80 -26.61 -1.92 8.79
N ALA A 81 -25.37 -1.68 9.18
CA ALA A 81 -25.08 -1.23 10.53
C ALA A 81 -25.79 0.12 10.65
N ASP A 82 -26.65 0.27 11.64
CA ASP A 82 -27.19 1.59 11.97
C ASP A 82 -26.03 2.42 12.56
N VAL A 83 -25.29 3.06 11.66
CA VAL A 83 -24.10 3.87 12.00
C VAL A 83 -24.48 5.01 12.92
N ARG A 84 -25.69 5.57 12.75
CA ARG A 84 -26.23 6.60 13.63
C ARG A 84 -26.40 6.04 15.05
N GLN A 85 -27.04 4.88 15.18
CA GLN A 85 -27.24 4.22 16.48
C GLN A 85 -25.91 3.86 17.14
N TYR A 86 -24.95 3.38 16.37
CA TYR A 86 -23.60 3.10 16.88
C TYR A 86 -22.92 4.34 17.49
N TYR A 87 -23.00 5.50 16.82
CA TYR A 87 -22.45 6.74 17.36
C TYR A 87 -23.19 7.24 18.57
N LEU A 88 -24.52 7.08 18.60
CA LEU A 88 -25.35 7.43 19.78
C LEU A 88 -24.99 6.56 21.00
N ASP A 89 -24.85 5.25 20.80
CA ASP A 89 -24.49 4.33 21.89
C ASP A 89 -23.09 4.62 22.44
N LYS A 90 -22.13 4.90 21.55
CA LYS A 90 -20.77 5.29 21.94
C LYS A 90 -20.78 6.61 22.73
N ALA A 91 -21.45 7.63 22.21
CA ALA A 91 -21.53 8.94 22.84
C ALA A 91 -22.26 8.87 24.20
N LYS A 92 -23.31 8.07 24.31
CA LYS A 92 -24.01 7.83 25.58
C LYS A 92 -23.10 7.25 26.64
N LYS A 93 -22.32 6.22 26.27
CA LYS A 93 -21.34 5.62 27.17
C LYS A 93 -20.29 6.63 27.65
N GLU A 94 -19.76 7.46 26.74
CA GLU A 94 -18.81 8.49 27.09
C GLU A 94 -19.41 9.62 27.97
N LEU A 95 -20.70 9.93 27.78
CA LEU A 95 -21.41 10.89 28.61
C LEU A 95 -21.66 10.33 30.01
N ASP A 96 -22.11 9.06 30.13
CA ASP A 96 -22.33 8.36 31.39
C ASP A 96 -21.06 8.26 32.26
N GLU A 97 -19.88 8.15 31.61
CA GLU A 97 -18.59 8.16 32.30
C GLU A 97 -18.23 9.55 32.86
N LYS A 98 -18.72 10.62 32.24
CA LYS A 98 -18.35 12.01 32.57
C LYS A 98 -19.37 12.70 33.44
N LEU A 99 -20.65 12.33 33.35
CA LEU A 99 -21.75 13.02 33.98
C LEU A 99 -22.77 12.03 34.49
N ASP A 100 -23.06 12.06 35.82
CA ASP A 100 -24.05 11.23 36.44
C ASP A 100 -25.47 11.78 36.16
N GLU A 101 -26.25 11.05 35.36
CA GLU A 101 -27.62 11.39 34.95
C GLU A 101 -28.53 11.60 36.19
N LYS A 102 -28.37 10.80 37.25
CA LYS A 102 -29.19 10.87 38.47
C LYS A 102 -28.83 12.06 39.35
N ALA A 103 -27.55 12.46 39.34
CA ALA A 103 -27.09 13.59 40.15
C ALA A 103 -27.34 14.94 39.46
N TYR A 104 -27.28 14.99 38.09
CA TYR A 104 -27.39 16.22 37.33
C TYR A 104 -28.29 16.05 36.09
N PRO A 105 -29.60 15.71 36.23
CA PRO A 105 -30.46 15.36 35.09
C PRO A 105 -30.60 16.46 34.06
N GLU A 106 -30.80 17.70 34.44
CA GLU A 106 -30.95 18.83 33.48
C GLU A 106 -29.69 19.10 32.69
N ALA A 107 -28.52 18.90 33.28
CA ALA A 107 -27.24 19.07 32.61
C ALA A 107 -26.95 17.91 31.64
N TYR A 108 -27.35 16.70 32.04
CA TYR A 108 -27.25 15.50 31.25
C TYR A 108 -28.13 15.59 30.00
N ASP A 109 -29.42 15.92 30.14
CA ASP A 109 -30.38 16.07 29.07
C ASP A 109 -29.90 17.11 28.03
N LYS A 110 -29.46 18.26 28.52
CA LYS A 110 -28.91 19.32 27.63
C LYS A 110 -27.64 18.91 26.88
N ALA A 111 -26.78 18.15 27.55
CA ALA A 111 -25.55 17.62 26.90
C ALA A 111 -25.90 16.54 25.88
N TRP A 112 -26.86 15.69 26.21
CA TRP A 112 -27.34 14.63 25.31
C TRP A 112 -28.01 15.18 24.06
N ASP A 113 -28.93 16.14 24.21
CA ASP A 113 -29.60 16.81 23.08
C ASP A 113 -28.58 17.40 22.09
N LYS A 114 -27.56 18.08 22.61
CA LYS A 114 -26.48 18.63 21.78
C LYS A 114 -25.68 17.57 21.05
N ILE A 115 -25.37 16.45 21.70
CA ILE A 115 -24.65 15.31 21.11
C ILE A 115 -25.48 14.69 19.98
N VAL A 116 -26.78 14.51 20.21
CA VAL A 116 -27.71 13.96 19.21
C VAL A 116 -27.78 14.88 17.98
N GLU A 117 -27.92 16.19 18.17
CA GLU A 117 -27.92 17.17 17.09
C GLU A 117 -26.61 17.10 16.27
N GLU A 118 -25.44 17.08 16.93
CA GLU A 118 -24.14 17.00 16.26
C GLU A 118 -23.96 15.68 15.47
N ILE A 119 -24.50 14.57 15.98
CA ILE A 119 -24.48 13.26 15.30
C ILE A 119 -25.41 13.28 14.09
N ASP A 120 -26.61 13.82 14.23
CA ASP A 120 -27.61 13.89 13.18
C ASP A 120 -27.13 14.75 12.00
N ASP A 121 -26.50 15.90 12.27
CA ASP A 121 -25.92 16.78 11.26
C ASP A 121 -24.79 16.05 10.49
N LYS A 122 -23.86 15.39 11.19
CA LYS A 122 -22.79 14.63 10.55
C LYS A 122 -23.31 13.48 9.70
N TYR A 123 -24.35 12.81 10.15
CA TYR A 123 -24.93 11.70 9.41
C TYR A 123 -25.67 12.18 8.16
N ALA A 124 -26.41 13.27 8.24
CA ALA A 124 -27.08 13.87 7.09
C ALA A 124 -26.06 14.33 6.01
N ASP A 125 -24.97 14.99 6.43
CA ASP A 125 -23.88 15.38 5.55
C ASP A 125 -23.21 14.17 4.85
N ALA A 126 -23.02 13.07 5.57
CA ALA A 126 -22.44 11.85 5.02
C ALA A 126 -23.42 11.15 4.04
N GLU A 127 -24.70 11.12 4.37
CA GLU A 127 -25.74 10.54 3.52
C GLU A 127 -25.86 11.28 2.17
N GLU A 128 -25.82 12.61 2.19
CA GLU A 128 -25.83 13.44 0.99
C GLU A 128 -24.52 13.27 0.18
N LYS A 129 -23.39 13.35 0.84
CA LYS A 129 -22.07 13.30 0.19
C LYS A 129 -21.77 11.97 -0.50
N TYR A 130 -22.21 10.86 0.08
CA TYR A 130 -21.90 9.51 -0.41
C TYR A 130 -23.08 8.83 -1.10
N GLU A 131 -24.19 9.55 -1.32
CA GLU A 131 -25.37 9.04 -2.01
C GLU A 131 -25.84 7.66 -1.48
N LEU A 132 -25.80 7.48 -0.16
CA LEU A 132 -26.02 6.18 0.51
C LEU A 132 -27.41 5.56 0.22
N ASN A 133 -28.33 6.34 -0.33
CA ASN A 133 -29.68 5.92 -0.72
C ASN A 133 -29.90 5.84 -2.25
N ASP A 134 -28.82 5.85 -3.05
CA ASP A 134 -28.92 5.71 -4.50
C ASP A 134 -29.61 4.38 -4.87
N PRO A 135 -30.74 4.41 -5.60
CA PRO A 135 -31.43 3.20 -6.03
C PRO A 135 -30.63 2.36 -7.03
N ASP A 136 -29.63 2.94 -7.70
CA ASP A 136 -28.75 2.27 -8.64
C ASP A 136 -27.54 1.60 -7.95
N PHE A 137 -27.49 1.65 -6.62
CA PHE A 137 -26.43 1.03 -5.84
C PHE A 137 -26.47 -0.51 -5.97
N THR A 138 -25.37 -1.07 -6.46
CA THR A 138 -25.23 -2.52 -6.60
C THR A 138 -24.53 -3.08 -5.37
N GLU A 139 -25.18 -3.99 -4.65
CA GLU A 139 -24.54 -4.72 -3.54
C GLU A 139 -23.43 -5.62 -4.11
N VAL A 140 -22.24 -5.49 -3.56
CA VAL A 140 -21.08 -6.33 -3.92
C VAL A 140 -20.73 -7.20 -2.72
N PRO A 141 -20.55 -8.52 -2.89
CA PRO A 141 -20.10 -9.36 -1.79
C PRO A 141 -18.70 -8.94 -1.36
N VAL A 142 -18.55 -8.70 -0.07
CA VAL A 142 -17.29 -8.29 0.56
C VAL A 142 -16.76 -9.43 1.40
N LYS A 143 -15.45 -9.66 1.35
CA LYS A 143 -14.74 -10.53 2.28
C LYS A 143 -13.69 -9.73 2.99
N VAL A 144 -13.72 -9.76 4.31
CA VAL A 144 -12.82 -8.98 5.15
C VAL A 144 -11.66 -9.84 5.60
N TYR A 145 -10.45 -9.31 5.47
CA TYR A 145 -9.24 -9.91 6.00
C TYR A 145 -8.57 -8.94 6.98
N GLU A 146 -8.19 -9.45 8.13
CA GLU A 146 -7.41 -8.67 9.10
C GLU A 146 -5.94 -8.60 8.64
N ASN A 147 -5.39 -7.40 8.64
CA ASN A 147 -3.98 -7.16 8.36
C ASN A 147 -3.43 -6.21 9.42
N PHE A 148 -2.58 -6.72 10.30
CA PHE A 148 -2.06 -5.96 11.44
C PHE A 148 -0.73 -5.32 11.11
N PHE A 149 -0.59 -4.05 11.49
CA PHE A 149 0.68 -3.35 11.40
C PHE A 149 0.90 -2.45 12.62
N ARG A 150 2.14 -2.03 12.80
CA ARG A 150 2.54 -0.99 13.74
C ARG A 150 3.47 -0.01 13.05
N ASN A 151 3.39 1.27 13.41
CA ASN A 151 4.32 2.28 12.95
C ASN A 151 5.30 2.54 14.08
N GLU A 152 6.59 2.47 13.76
CA GLU A 152 7.69 2.54 14.72
C GLU A 152 8.81 3.44 14.19
N GLU A 153 9.71 3.85 15.08
CA GLU A 153 10.94 4.54 14.70
C GLU A 153 12.00 3.52 14.26
N GLU A 154 12.73 3.85 13.19
CA GLU A 154 13.80 3.04 12.65
C GLU A 154 15.17 3.71 12.83
N ASP A 155 16.12 2.95 13.33
CA ASP A 155 17.56 3.24 13.38
C ASP A 155 18.28 2.16 12.57
N TYR A 156 18.45 2.42 11.26
CA TYR A 156 19.03 1.45 10.34
C TYR A 156 20.56 1.36 10.42
N ASN A 157 21.21 2.35 11.02
CA ASN A 157 22.67 2.38 11.19
C ASN A 157 23.14 1.96 12.59
N ASN A 158 22.21 1.77 13.54
CA ASN A 158 22.42 1.40 14.93
C ASN A 158 23.30 2.38 15.73
N ASP A 159 23.19 3.69 15.46
CA ASP A 159 23.89 4.72 16.21
C ASP A 159 23.14 5.20 17.45
N GLY A 160 21.89 4.79 17.62
CA GLY A 160 21.02 5.10 18.74
C GLY A 160 20.10 6.29 18.51
N GLU A 161 20.10 6.87 17.30
CA GLU A 161 19.17 7.91 16.88
C GLU A 161 18.31 7.37 15.73
N ALA A 162 17.03 7.68 15.72
CA ALA A 162 16.13 7.25 14.64
C ALA A 162 16.34 8.11 13.40
N GLU A 163 16.56 7.50 12.25
CA GLU A 163 16.67 8.20 10.97
C GLU A 163 15.34 8.30 10.24
N GLY A 164 14.38 7.43 10.55
CA GLY A 164 13.10 7.37 9.85
C GLY A 164 12.02 6.65 10.61
N ASN A 165 10.94 6.37 9.91
CA ASN A 165 9.80 5.60 10.38
C ASN A 165 9.66 4.31 9.56
N ILE A 166 9.24 3.26 10.22
CA ILE A 166 9.01 1.95 9.61
C ILE A 166 7.60 1.47 9.93
N ARG A 167 6.89 0.96 8.91
CA ARG A 167 5.62 0.26 9.08
C ARG A 167 5.86 -1.22 9.04
N VAL A 168 5.71 -1.87 10.18
CA VAL A 168 5.97 -3.31 10.34
C VAL A 168 4.66 -4.06 10.30
N TYR A 169 4.46 -4.89 9.28
CA TYR A 169 3.32 -5.77 9.14
C TYR A 169 3.59 -7.12 9.80
N ALA A 170 2.57 -7.67 10.44
CA ALA A 170 2.59 -9.07 10.80
C ALA A 170 2.46 -9.94 9.53
N LYS A 171 3.14 -11.08 9.51
CA LYS A 171 3.04 -12.03 8.40
C LYS A 171 1.60 -12.44 8.15
N ASN A 172 1.15 -12.26 6.90
CA ASN A 172 -0.20 -12.56 6.45
C ASN A 172 -0.16 -13.44 5.20
N ASP A 173 -1.06 -14.43 5.13
CA ASP A 173 -1.20 -15.36 3.98
C ASP A 173 -2.48 -15.11 3.16
N ASN A 174 -3.29 -14.13 3.55
CA ASN A 174 -4.63 -13.94 3.02
C ASN A 174 -4.77 -12.77 2.05
N VAL A 175 -4.13 -11.64 2.34
CA VAL A 175 -4.25 -10.39 1.58
C VAL A 175 -2.91 -9.66 1.58
N ASP A 176 -2.63 -8.88 0.56
CA ASP A 176 -1.42 -8.05 0.41
C ASP A 176 -0.12 -8.82 0.71
N LEU A 177 0.07 -9.94 0.04
CA LEU A 177 1.23 -10.79 0.27
C LEU A 177 2.51 -10.07 -0.17
N ALA A 178 3.53 -10.11 0.68
CA ALA A 178 4.84 -9.61 0.32
C ALA A 178 5.49 -10.45 -0.78
N CYS A 179 6.16 -9.77 -1.71
CA CYS A 179 7.03 -10.39 -2.70
C CYS A 179 8.44 -10.50 -2.13
N LEU A 180 8.95 -11.71 -1.94
CA LEU A 180 10.34 -11.92 -1.56
C LEU A 180 11.24 -11.71 -2.78
N LEU A 181 12.20 -10.79 -2.68
CA LEU A 181 13.14 -10.44 -3.74
C LEU A 181 14.54 -10.97 -3.49
N ASP A 182 14.95 -11.03 -2.20
CA ASP A 182 16.23 -11.63 -1.79
C ASP A 182 16.12 -12.20 -0.37
N GLY A 183 16.94 -13.18 -0.03
CA GLY A 183 16.98 -13.80 1.29
C GLY A 183 15.80 -14.72 1.58
N ALA A 184 15.17 -14.57 2.75
CA ALA A 184 14.06 -15.39 3.23
C ALA A 184 13.03 -14.56 4.00
N PHE A 185 11.82 -15.09 4.15
CA PHE A 185 10.85 -14.52 5.08
C PHE A 185 11.26 -14.77 6.54
N PRO A 186 10.91 -13.85 7.48
CA PRO A 186 11.15 -14.06 8.90
C PRO A 186 10.50 -15.34 9.42
N GLU A 187 11.25 -16.07 10.25
CA GLU A 187 10.79 -17.29 10.93
C GLU A 187 10.94 -17.19 12.45
N LYS A 188 11.60 -16.14 12.96
CA LYS A 188 11.83 -15.88 14.38
C LYS A 188 11.50 -14.45 14.75
N ALA A 189 11.20 -14.22 16.02
CA ALA A 189 10.80 -12.94 16.56
C ALA A 189 11.90 -11.85 16.52
N ASP A 190 13.17 -12.23 16.28
CA ASP A 190 14.31 -11.32 16.11
C ASP A 190 14.72 -11.15 14.64
N GLU A 191 13.89 -11.64 13.72
CA GLU A 191 14.10 -11.54 12.28
C GLU A 191 13.09 -10.56 11.66
N ILE A 192 13.54 -9.80 10.66
CA ILE A 192 12.72 -8.85 9.90
C ILE A 192 13.05 -8.93 8.41
N ALA A 193 12.06 -8.72 7.56
CA ALA A 193 12.27 -8.48 6.13
C ALA A 193 11.82 -7.05 5.82
N ILE A 194 12.67 -6.27 5.13
CA ILE A 194 12.47 -4.84 4.85
C ILE A 194 12.27 -4.57 3.36
N ASP A 195 11.73 -3.40 3.02
CA ASP A 195 11.56 -3.04 1.63
C ASP A 195 12.91 -2.90 0.91
N ARG A 196 12.99 -3.48 -0.29
CA ARG A 196 14.22 -3.46 -1.10
C ARG A 196 14.62 -2.05 -1.52
N MET A 197 13.67 -1.17 -1.84
CA MET A 197 14.01 0.20 -2.27
C MET A 197 14.60 0.99 -1.12
N HIS A 198 14.04 0.84 0.09
CA HIS A 198 14.62 1.43 1.29
C HIS A 198 16.03 0.88 1.53
N ALA A 199 16.17 -0.45 1.59
CA ALA A 199 17.46 -1.12 1.81
C ALA A 199 18.55 -0.66 0.84
N ASP A 200 18.23 -0.58 -0.46
CA ASP A 200 19.17 -0.10 -1.50
C ASP A 200 19.60 1.36 -1.26
N ASN A 201 18.69 2.23 -0.78
CA ASN A 201 18.98 3.65 -0.56
C ASN A 201 19.82 3.90 0.70
N VAL A 202 19.58 3.13 1.77
CA VAL A 202 20.30 3.29 3.04
C VAL A 202 21.53 2.37 3.16
N GLY A 203 21.68 1.41 2.24
CA GLY A 203 22.83 0.52 2.15
C GLY A 203 22.73 -0.72 3.05
N VAL A 204 21.55 -1.02 3.61
CA VAL A 204 21.30 -2.22 4.42
C VAL A 204 21.16 -3.45 3.52
N LYS A 205 21.65 -4.60 4.00
CA LYS A 205 21.67 -5.86 3.25
C LYS A 205 21.13 -7.02 4.08
N VAL A 206 20.76 -8.09 3.40
CA VAL A 206 20.45 -9.37 4.07
C VAL A 206 21.65 -9.80 4.91
N GLY A 207 21.40 -10.04 6.18
CA GLY A 207 22.41 -10.40 7.20
C GLY A 207 22.81 -9.27 8.13
N ASP A 208 22.52 -8.01 7.79
CA ASP A 208 22.74 -6.86 8.66
C ASP A 208 21.71 -6.82 9.79
N GLU A 209 21.96 -5.98 10.78
CA GLU A 209 21.03 -5.70 11.88
C GLU A 209 20.55 -4.26 11.78
N ILE A 210 19.26 -4.04 12.09
CA ILE A 210 18.65 -2.73 12.28
C ILE A 210 17.98 -2.68 13.64
N SER A 211 17.71 -1.48 14.15
CA SER A 211 16.97 -1.28 15.38
C SER A 211 15.59 -0.66 15.05
N VAL A 212 14.53 -1.26 15.58
CA VAL A 212 13.16 -0.76 15.46
C VAL A 212 12.63 -0.48 16.86
N SER A 213 12.34 0.78 17.18
CA SER A 213 11.96 1.23 18.52
C SER A 213 12.90 0.70 19.64
N GLY A 214 14.21 0.69 19.36
CA GLY A 214 15.24 0.22 20.29
C GLY A 214 15.39 -1.30 20.41
N GLN A 215 14.59 -2.09 19.70
CA GLN A 215 14.76 -3.54 19.59
C GLN A 215 15.57 -3.89 18.34
N ARG A 216 16.59 -4.71 18.46
CA ARG A 216 17.41 -5.17 17.34
C ARG A 216 16.77 -6.32 16.60
N PHE A 217 16.76 -6.22 15.27
CA PHE A 217 16.31 -7.25 14.36
C PHE A 217 17.39 -7.58 13.35
N LYS A 218 17.50 -8.85 13.01
CA LYS A 218 18.32 -9.31 11.91
C LYS A 218 17.52 -9.23 10.61
N VAL A 219 18.04 -8.52 9.62
CA VAL A 219 17.46 -8.46 8.28
C VAL A 219 17.71 -9.79 7.57
N VAL A 220 16.66 -10.57 7.37
CA VAL A 220 16.75 -11.91 6.75
C VAL A 220 16.27 -11.92 5.30
N GLY A 221 15.54 -10.89 4.88
CA GLY A 221 15.03 -10.80 3.52
C GLY A 221 14.78 -9.38 3.05
N LEU A 222 14.77 -9.21 1.73
CA LEU A 222 14.33 -8.01 1.06
C LEU A 222 13.02 -8.30 0.35
N ILE A 223 12.01 -7.48 0.61
CA ILE A 223 10.65 -7.65 0.14
C ILE A 223 10.17 -6.45 -0.67
N ALA A 224 9.03 -6.59 -1.32
CA ALA A 224 8.23 -5.50 -1.82
C ALA A 224 6.75 -5.84 -1.65
N TYR A 225 5.94 -4.85 -1.34
CA TYR A 225 4.48 -4.94 -1.34
C TYR A 225 3.91 -4.25 -2.57
N VAL A 226 2.89 -4.84 -3.19
CA VAL A 226 2.27 -4.28 -4.40
C VAL A 226 1.53 -2.96 -4.09
N ASN A 227 0.89 -2.87 -2.94
CA ASN A 227 0.21 -1.68 -2.44
C ASN A 227 1.17 -0.57 -1.94
N TYR A 228 2.45 -0.89 -1.76
CA TYR A 228 3.52 0.04 -1.41
C TYR A 228 4.59 0.12 -2.51
N ALA A 229 4.19 0.08 -3.77
CA ALA A 229 5.12 0.24 -4.89
C ALA A 229 5.86 1.59 -4.86
N THR A 230 5.27 2.59 -4.21
CA THR A 230 5.92 3.86 -3.82
C THR A 230 5.79 4.00 -2.30
N LEU A 231 6.93 4.21 -1.61
CA LEU A 231 6.97 4.30 -0.15
C LEU A 231 6.45 5.66 0.33
N HIS A 232 5.12 5.79 0.38
CA HIS A 232 4.44 6.93 0.99
C HIS A 232 4.09 6.59 2.44
N GLU A 233 4.51 7.41 3.39
CA GLU A 233 4.15 7.24 4.81
C GLU A 233 2.66 7.52 5.04
N LYS A 234 2.14 8.55 4.34
CA LYS A 234 0.73 8.96 4.44
C LYS A 234 0.08 9.02 3.07
N SER A 235 -1.20 8.72 3.00
CA SER A 235 -2.00 8.81 1.75
C SER A 235 -2.05 10.22 1.14
N THR A 236 -1.72 11.25 1.92
CA THR A 236 -1.67 12.65 1.49
C THR A 236 -0.31 13.08 0.95
N ASP A 237 0.70 12.25 1.04
CA ASP A 237 2.05 12.59 0.61
C ASP A 237 2.13 12.65 -0.92
N MET A 238 2.67 13.74 -1.43
CA MET A 238 2.86 13.94 -2.87
C MET A 238 4.15 13.31 -3.40
N MET A 239 5.09 13.02 -2.50
CA MET A 239 6.40 12.44 -2.84
C MET A 239 6.69 11.32 -1.85
N PHE A 240 7.24 10.23 -2.37
CA PHE A 240 7.76 9.15 -1.53
C PHE A 240 9.16 9.48 -1.01
N ASP A 241 9.51 8.95 0.16
CA ASP A 241 10.85 9.08 0.74
C ASP A 241 11.34 7.72 1.22
N ALA A 242 11.99 6.99 0.32
CA ALA A 242 12.52 5.65 0.59
C ALA A 242 13.80 5.65 1.47
N ILE A 243 14.18 6.80 2.01
CA ILE A 243 15.26 6.90 3.01
C ILE A 243 14.67 6.99 4.42
N LYS A 244 13.58 7.76 4.57
CA LYS A 244 12.95 8.06 5.86
C LYS A 244 11.72 7.20 6.18
N PHE A 245 11.25 6.43 5.22
CA PHE A 245 10.13 5.54 5.42
C PHE A 245 10.41 4.16 4.83
N ASP A 246 10.15 3.15 5.61
CA ASP A 246 10.27 1.74 5.25
C ASP A 246 8.98 0.98 5.51
N VAL A 247 8.82 -0.14 4.81
CA VAL A 247 7.74 -1.11 5.04
C VAL A 247 8.37 -2.48 5.23
N ALA A 248 8.04 -3.11 6.33
CA ALA A 248 8.67 -4.36 6.75
C ALA A 248 7.66 -5.42 7.13
N MET A 249 8.16 -6.65 7.28
CA MET A 249 7.42 -7.81 7.77
C MET A 249 8.15 -8.46 8.93
N GLU A 250 7.39 -8.84 9.96
CA GLU A 250 7.81 -9.73 11.04
C GLU A 250 6.82 -10.90 11.21
N ILE A 251 7.08 -11.83 12.17
CA ILE A 251 6.16 -12.93 12.50
C ILE A 251 5.02 -12.44 13.37
#